data_f2112757a67f5983a10b5b410258f0ac
#
_entry.id   f2112757a67f5983a10b5b410258f0ac
#
_cell.length_a   1.000
_cell.length_b   1.000
_cell.length_c   1.000
_cell.angle_alpha   90.00
_cell.angle_beta   90.00
_cell.angle_gamma   90.00
#
_symmetry.space_group_name_H-M   'P 1'
#
loop_
_entity.id
_entity.type
_entity.pdbx_description
1 polymer ?
#
loop_
_entity_poly.entity_id
_entity_poly.type
_entity_poly.pdbx_seq_one_letter_code
_entity_poly.pdbx_strand_id
1 'polypeptide(L)'
;MPAATSRRRFLAASAATGSLLLTTARASAQALGANDRVRIAVIGLNGRGQSHLGGFMGLDNVEIAYVVDPDQQVLDRTLAGLAKKAGDAPLTTKGEKDIRKVLEDKNVDAISVAAPNHWHSLMTIWGAQAGKHVYVEKPMSHDVVEGRIALEAAKKYGVVVQHGTQRRSDAGIAGLHAALKDGTLPRLKIAYGYCCKPRGSIGTKPDGNAPANLDWDLWKGPAVLDHYNPNLVHYNWHWFWKTGNGDLNNQGTHQLDVARWAIDDDQTHPVKAAAIGGRFAWDDQGETPNTMFAMAEYPNGQMVLFNVRNVNYEGYQHQVTNEYYLEDGSVIVGEGRYKIRRPGSDTFEDLDIEPGHVTPGGNWQSFITAVRAGDPNLANGNASEAHEGCVLGHLMNNSYRLGETVPFNEKACRFGDDPDVAEHFLKLHAIMRDGVGIPENGADYRVGPMLTFDPDTERHTGDHADAANALLKDPHNAGFEIPELSQI
;
A
#
# COMPACT_ATOMS: atom_id res chain seq x y z
N MET A 1 -38.35 50.10 35.05
CA MET A 1 -38.14 48.70 35.46
C MET A 1 -38.41 47.84 34.24
N PRO A 2 -37.45 47.14 33.67
CA PRO A 2 -37.71 46.24 32.52
C PRO A 2 -38.26 44.90 33.01
N ALA A 3 -39.25 44.40 32.35
CA ALA A 3 -39.96 43.16 32.63
C ALA A 3 -39.10 41.91 32.35
N ALA A 4 -39.02 41.00 33.34
CA ALA A 4 -38.34 39.76 33.29
C ALA A 4 -38.97 38.80 32.28
N THR A 5 -38.27 38.42 31.23
CA THR A 5 -38.64 37.35 30.28
C THR A 5 -38.61 36.01 30.98
N SER A 6 -39.73 35.29 30.99
CA SER A 6 -39.89 34.03 31.71
C SER A 6 -39.08 32.92 31.04
N ARG A 7 -38.49 32.03 31.87
CA ARG A 7 -37.74 30.83 31.48
C ARG A 7 -38.48 29.93 30.44
N ARG A 8 -39.80 29.98 30.39
CA ARG A 8 -40.64 29.24 29.43
C ARG A 8 -40.50 29.73 27.98
N ARG A 9 -40.27 31.05 27.77
CA ARG A 9 -40.09 31.63 26.42
C ARG A 9 -38.70 31.33 25.87
N PHE A 10 -37.68 31.20 26.74
CA PHE A 10 -36.33 30.86 26.32
C PHE A 10 -36.23 29.38 25.88
N LEU A 11 -36.89 28.44 26.60
CA LEU A 11 -36.92 27.03 26.23
C LEU A 11 -37.75 26.76 24.96
N ALA A 12 -38.78 27.54 24.66
CA ALA A 12 -39.54 27.43 23.42
C ALA A 12 -38.76 27.93 22.20
N ALA A 13 -37.91 28.95 22.34
CA ALA A 13 -37.01 29.42 21.28
C ALA A 13 -35.86 28.45 21.00
N SER A 14 -35.32 27.77 22.03
CA SER A 14 -34.26 26.74 21.88
C SER A 14 -34.79 25.46 21.26
N ALA A 15 -36.06 25.09 21.46
CA ALA A 15 -36.66 23.90 20.82
C ALA A 15 -36.95 24.12 19.33
N ALA A 16 -37.29 25.35 18.94
CA ALA A 16 -37.55 25.70 17.54
C ALA A 16 -36.26 25.73 16.68
N THR A 17 -35.13 26.18 17.26
CA THR A 17 -33.81 26.17 16.59
C THR A 17 -33.24 24.78 16.50
N GLY A 18 -33.45 23.90 17.50
CA GLY A 18 -33.04 22.50 17.45
C GLY A 18 -33.77 21.65 16.41
N SER A 19 -35.05 21.94 16.19
CA SER A 19 -35.87 21.26 15.17
C SER A 19 -35.52 21.69 13.74
N LEU A 20 -35.04 22.92 13.52
CA LEU A 20 -34.57 23.36 12.19
C LEU A 20 -33.23 22.75 11.81
N LEU A 21 -32.33 22.49 12.79
CA LEU A 21 -31.04 21.85 12.54
C LEU A 21 -31.16 20.34 12.28
N LEU A 22 -32.18 19.68 12.85
CA LEU A 22 -32.46 18.25 12.59
C LEU A 22 -33.18 18.03 11.25
N THR A 23 -33.88 19.00 10.72
CA THR A 23 -34.50 18.92 9.38
C THR A 23 -33.53 19.22 8.25
N THR A 24 -32.48 20.03 8.49
CA THR A 24 -31.44 20.30 7.48
C THR A 24 -30.45 19.13 7.36
N ALA A 25 -30.23 18.33 8.40
CA ALA A 25 -29.39 17.12 8.33
C ALA A 25 -30.05 15.95 7.58
N ARG A 26 -31.37 15.94 7.41
CA ARG A 26 -32.13 14.95 6.62
C ARG A 26 -32.38 15.33 5.17
N ALA A 27 -32.13 16.57 4.80
CA ALA A 27 -32.41 17.10 3.44
C ALA A 27 -31.24 17.05 2.49
N SER A 28 -30.05 16.51 2.90
CA SER A 28 -28.89 16.40 2.02
C SER A 28 -28.70 15.02 1.37
N ALA A 29 -29.74 14.20 1.28
CA ALA A 29 -29.84 13.24 0.18
C ALA A 29 -30.33 13.99 -1.06
N GLN A 30 -29.65 15.07 -1.46
CA GLN A 30 -29.86 15.69 -2.75
C GLN A 30 -29.57 14.67 -3.84
N ALA A 31 -30.50 14.47 -4.75
CA ALA A 31 -30.25 13.72 -5.96
C ALA A 31 -28.98 14.30 -6.60
N LEU A 32 -27.93 13.45 -6.74
CA LEU A 32 -26.67 13.85 -7.37
C LEU A 32 -26.99 14.44 -8.74
N GLY A 33 -26.64 15.70 -8.97
CA GLY A 33 -26.86 16.40 -10.23
C GLY A 33 -25.83 15.98 -11.28
N ALA A 34 -26.03 16.42 -12.52
CA ALA A 34 -25.03 16.21 -13.58
C ALA A 34 -23.67 16.84 -13.23
N ASN A 35 -23.66 17.87 -12.37
CA ASN A 35 -22.43 18.54 -11.91
C ASN A 35 -21.68 17.74 -10.84
N ASP A 36 -22.29 16.72 -10.23
CA ASP A 36 -21.65 15.87 -9.23
C ASP A 36 -21.04 14.61 -9.85
N ARG A 37 -21.04 14.50 -11.19
CA ARG A 37 -20.43 13.40 -11.91
C ARG A 37 -18.92 13.49 -11.80
N VAL A 38 -18.29 12.39 -11.40
CA VAL A 38 -16.84 12.22 -11.38
C VAL A 38 -16.40 11.44 -12.61
N ARG A 39 -15.56 12.05 -13.44
CA ARG A 39 -15.03 11.45 -14.67
C ARG A 39 -13.61 10.94 -14.44
N ILE A 40 -13.44 9.64 -14.55
CA ILE A 40 -12.20 8.93 -14.18
C ILE A 40 -11.52 8.35 -15.42
N ALA A 41 -10.19 8.46 -15.47
CA ALA A 41 -9.36 7.66 -16.36
C ALA A 41 -8.75 6.49 -15.60
N VAL A 42 -8.82 5.27 -16.14
CA VAL A 42 -8.20 4.07 -15.54
C VAL A 42 -6.95 3.70 -16.33
N ILE A 43 -5.80 3.62 -15.64
CA ILE A 43 -4.47 3.43 -16.21
C ILE A 43 -3.89 2.08 -15.77
N GLY A 44 -3.39 1.27 -16.73
CA GLY A 44 -2.93 -0.09 -16.49
C GLY A 44 -4.10 -1.07 -16.44
N LEU A 45 -4.38 -1.74 -17.55
CA LEU A 45 -5.65 -2.45 -17.77
C LEU A 45 -5.52 -3.98 -17.68
N ASN A 46 -4.30 -4.51 -17.63
CA ASN A 46 -4.07 -5.95 -17.59
C ASN A 46 -4.04 -6.46 -16.15
N GLY A 47 -5.07 -7.08 -15.66
CA GLY A 47 -5.17 -7.58 -14.28
C GLY A 47 -5.88 -6.60 -13.34
N ARG A 48 -5.19 -5.98 -12.39
CA ARG A 48 -5.79 -5.14 -11.33
C ARG A 48 -6.66 -4.00 -11.86
N GLY A 49 -6.28 -3.39 -12.97
CA GLY A 49 -7.08 -2.33 -13.61
C GLY A 49 -8.49 -2.77 -14.00
N GLN A 50 -8.72 -4.05 -14.30
CA GLN A 50 -10.07 -4.57 -14.52
C GLN A 50 -10.94 -4.51 -13.24
N SER A 51 -10.31 -4.69 -12.06
CA SER A 51 -11.00 -4.48 -10.78
C SER A 51 -11.34 -3.01 -10.55
N HIS A 52 -10.44 -2.08 -10.96
CA HIS A 52 -10.71 -0.64 -10.92
C HIS A 52 -11.90 -0.26 -11.81
N LEU A 53 -11.92 -0.74 -13.05
CA LEU A 53 -13.07 -0.54 -13.95
C LEU A 53 -14.36 -1.05 -13.31
N GLY A 54 -14.36 -2.29 -12.78
CA GLY A 54 -15.55 -2.87 -12.14
C GLY A 54 -16.00 -2.09 -10.91
N GLY A 55 -15.05 -1.67 -10.06
CA GLY A 55 -15.33 -0.92 -8.84
C GLY A 55 -15.93 0.45 -9.10
N PHE A 56 -15.31 1.25 -9.98
CA PHE A 56 -15.80 2.60 -10.28
C PHE A 56 -17.07 2.61 -11.13
N MET A 57 -17.22 1.68 -12.08
CA MET A 57 -18.46 1.57 -12.89
C MET A 57 -19.69 1.18 -12.06
N GLY A 58 -19.51 0.61 -10.89
CA GLY A 58 -20.59 0.24 -9.96
C GLY A 58 -21.08 1.39 -9.08
N LEU A 59 -20.46 2.58 -9.16
CA LEU A 59 -20.77 3.72 -8.29
C LEU A 59 -21.68 4.73 -8.99
N ASP A 60 -22.57 5.36 -8.23
CA ASP A 60 -23.47 6.38 -8.72
C ASP A 60 -22.72 7.64 -9.19
N ASN A 61 -23.11 8.16 -10.36
CA ASN A 61 -22.52 9.36 -10.95
C ASN A 61 -20.98 9.28 -11.14
N VAL A 62 -20.46 8.11 -11.50
CA VAL A 62 -19.07 7.92 -11.92
C VAL A 62 -19.05 7.47 -13.38
N GLU A 63 -18.24 8.13 -14.19
CA GLU A 63 -18.05 7.85 -15.61
C GLU A 63 -16.59 7.46 -15.89
N ILE A 64 -16.37 6.35 -16.59
CA ILE A 64 -15.04 6.01 -17.12
C ILE A 64 -14.83 6.80 -18.41
N ALA A 65 -14.11 7.92 -18.34
CA ALA A 65 -13.83 8.78 -19.47
C ALA A 65 -12.73 8.22 -20.38
N TYR A 66 -11.70 7.62 -19.78
CA TYR A 66 -10.58 7.02 -20.51
C TYR A 66 -10.16 5.68 -19.91
N VAL A 67 -9.61 4.84 -20.77
CA VAL A 67 -8.81 3.67 -20.42
C VAL A 67 -7.45 3.80 -21.08
N VAL A 68 -6.35 3.53 -20.31
CA VAL A 68 -4.99 3.80 -20.74
C VAL A 68 -4.11 2.57 -20.54
N ASP A 69 -3.46 2.12 -21.60
CA ASP A 69 -2.48 1.02 -21.54
C ASP A 69 -1.50 1.12 -22.71
N PRO A 70 -0.18 1.01 -22.49
CA PRO A 70 0.80 1.03 -23.59
C PRO A 70 0.75 -0.21 -24.49
N ASP A 71 0.05 -1.28 -24.09
CA ASP A 71 -0.19 -2.46 -24.91
C ASP A 71 -1.50 -2.32 -25.69
N GLN A 72 -1.42 -2.21 -27.03
CA GLN A 72 -2.59 -2.05 -27.89
C GLN A 72 -3.57 -3.21 -27.79
N GLN A 73 -3.10 -4.44 -27.61
CA GLN A 73 -3.99 -5.60 -27.48
C GLN A 73 -4.79 -5.55 -26.17
N VAL A 74 -4.15 -5.10 -25.09
CA VAL A 74 -4.82 -4.91 -23.79
C VAL A 74 -5.87 -3.80 -23.89
N LEU A 75 -5.52 -2.69 -24.54
CA LEU A 75 -6.41 -1.54 -24.76
C LEU A 75 -7.63 -1.94 -25.60
N ASP A 76 -7.42 -2.57 -26.75
CA ASP A 76 -8.49 -3.00 -27.68
C ASP A 76 -9.44 -4.00 -27.02
N ARG A 77 -8.89 -4.99 -26.31
CA ARG A 77 -9.68 -5.97 -25.55
C ARG A 77 -10.55 -5.30 -24.48
N THR A 78 -10.01 -4.30 -23.78
CA THR A 78 -10.74 -3.57 -22.74
C THR A 78 -11.86 -2.74 -23.34
N LEU A 79 -11.60 -1.98 -24.42
CA LEU A 79 -12.62 -1.20 -25.12
C LEU A 79 -13.74 -2.07 -25.68
N ALA A 80 -13.40 -3.21 -26.29
CA ALA A 80 -14.39 -4.18 -26.77
C ALA A 80 -15.27 -4.73 -25.62
N GLY A 81 -14.65 -5.00 -24.46
CA GLY A 81 -15.37 -5.42 -23.25
C GLY A 81 -16.34 -4.35 -22.74
N LEU A 82 -15.94 -3.09 -22.74
CA LEU A 82 -16.77 -1.96 -22.34
C LEU A 82 -17.90 -1.73 -23.36
N ALA A 83 -17.63 -1.79 -24.66
CA ALA A 83 -18.66 -1.68 -25.69
C ALA A 83 -19.72 -2.77 -25.57
N LYS A 84 -19.32 -4.02 -25.30
CA LYS A 84 -20.25 -5.12 -25.04
C LYS A 84 -21.16 -4.85 -23.82
N LYS A 85 -20.62 -4.25 -22.76
CA LYS A 85 -21.39 -3.88 -21.55
C LYS A 85 -22.36 -2.71 -21.83
N ALA A 86 -21.98 -1.77 -22.70
CA ALA A 86 -22.82 -0.65 -23.10
C ALA A 86 -24.04 -1.08 -23.95
N GLY A 87 -23.97 -2.26 -24.59
CA GLY A 87 -25.05 -2.77 -25.47
C GLY A 87 -25.27 -1.85 -26.67
N ASP A 88 -26.52 -1.40 -26.85
CA ASP A 88 -26.90 -0.50 -27.95
C ASP A 88 -26.52 0.97 -27.69
N ALA A 89 -26.08 1.32 -26.47
CA ALA A 89 -25.64 2.67 -26.17
C ALA A 89 -24.24 2.94 -26.75
N PRO A 90 -23.98 4.14 -27.28
CA PRO A 90 -22.65 4.50 -27.77
C PRO A 90 -21.60 4.45 -26.63
N LEU A 91 -20.46 3.84 -26.90
CA LEU A 91 -19.33 3.86 -25.97
C LEU A 91 -18.75 5.28 -25.91
N THR A 92 -18.80 5.89 -24.74
CA THR A 92 -18.25 7.24 -24.49
C THR A 92 -16.80 7.18 -24.00
N THR A 93 -16.34 6.04 -23.47
CA THR A 93 -14.98 5.81 -23.00
C THR A 93 -13.99 5.83 -24.15
N LYS A 94 -12.93 6.63 -24.02
CA LYS A 94 -11.85 6.73 -24.99
C LYS A 94 -10.68 5.83 -24.60
N GLY A 95 -9.94 5.32 -25.59
CA GLY A 95 -8.67 4.61 -25.39
C GLY A 95 -7.48 5.51 -25.67
N GLU A 96 -6.44 5.41 -24.83
CA GLU A 96 -5.19 6.15 -25.01
C GLU A 96 -4.00 5.27 -24.56
N LYS A 97 -2.80 5.49 -25.14
CA LYS A 97 -1.58 4.80 -24.69
C LYS A 97 -0.80 5.59 -23.66
N ASP A 98 -0.79 6.89 -23.81
CA ASP A 98 0.02 7.82 -23.01
C ASP A 98 -0.86 8.64 -22.07
N ILE A 99 -0.64 8.47 -20.76
CA ILE A 99 -1.38 9.19 -19.72
C ILE A 99 -1.26 10.72 -19.88
N ARG A 100 -0.15 11.25 -20.39
CA ARG A 100 0.07 12.69 -20.52
C ARG A 100 -1.03 13.35 -21.35
N LYS A 101 -1.54 12.69 -22.38
CA LYS A 101 -2.65 13.19 -23.21
C LYS A 101 -3.98 13.22 -22.44
N VAL A 102 -4.18 12.29 -21.52
CA VAL A 102 -5.37 12.27 -20.67
C VAL A 102 -5.34 13.39 -19.64
N LEU A 103 -4.16 13.71 -19.11
CA LEU A 103 -3.98 14.80 -18.14
C LEU A 103 -4.28 16.18 -18.73
N GLU A 104 -4.17 16.37 -20.04
CA GLU A 104 -4.53 17.60 -20.75
C GLU A 104 -6.06 17.80 -20.85
N ASP A 105 -6.86 16.73 -20.75
CA ASP A 105 -8.33 16.84 -20.83
C ASP A 105 -8.90 17.41 -19.51
N LYS A 106 -9.40 18.65 -19.58
CA LYS A 106 -10.00 19.36 -18.44
C LYS A 106 -11.29 18.75 -17.94
N ASN A 107 -11.90 17.85 -18.73
CA ASN A 107 -13.13 17.15 -18.33
C ASN A 107 -12.84 15.82 -17.60
N VAL A 108 -11.61 15.46 -17.33
CA VAL A 108 -11.24 14.37 -16.45
C VAL A 108 -11.01 14.94 -15.05
N ASP A 109 -11.68 14.41 -14.05
CA ASP A 109 -11.62 14.88 -12.66
C ASP A 109 -10.58 14.08 -11.86
N ALA A 110 -10.44 12.79 -12.17
CA ALA A 110 -9.58 11.89 -11.44
C ALA A 110 -8.91 10.85 -12.35
N ILE A 111 -7.79 10.33 -11.87
CA ILE A 111 -7.12 9.16 -12.46
C ILE A 111 -7.08 8.02 -11.46
N SER A 112 -7.11 6.79 -11.98
CA SER A 112 -6.99 5.57 -11.18
C SER A 112 -5.86 4.72 -11.74
N VAL A 113 -4.77 4.62 -10.99
CA VAL A 113 -3.49 4.04 -11.43
C VAL A 113 -3.36 2.60 -10.94
N ALA A 114 -3.27 1.67 -11.88
CA ALA A 114 -3.00 0.25 -11.65
C ALA A 114 -1.85 -0.26 -12.56
N ALA A 115 -0.93 0.63 -12.88
CA ALA A 115 0.31 0.38 -13.61
C ALA A 115 1.32 -0.42 -12.73
N PRO A 116 2.50 -0.83 -13.24
CA PRO A 116 3.57 -1.36 -12.42
C PRO A 116 4.11 -0.33 -11.40
N ASN A 117 4.72 -0.83 -10.30
CA ASN A 117 5.12 0.00 -9.16
C ASN A 117 5.95 1.24 -9.53
N HIS A 118 6.91 1.08 -10.43
CA HIS A 118 7.81 2.18 -10.87
C HIS A 118 7.08 3.37 -11.52
N TRP A 119 5.81 3.20 -11.89
CA TRP A 119 4.98 4.26 -12.45
C TRP A 119 4.13 5.00 -11.41
N HIS A 120 3.88 4.41 -10.24
CA HIS A 120 2.86 4.88 -9.32
C HIS A 120 3.10 6.32 -8.85
N SER A 121 4.30 6.63 -8.37
CA SER A 121 4.64 7.97 -7.88
C SER A 121 4.61 9.02 -8.98
N LEU A 122 5.23 8.72 -10.14
CA LEU A 122 5.29 9.70 -11.24
C LEU A 122 3.88 10.03 -11.76
N MET A 123 3.02 9.02 -11.94
CA MET A 123 1.64 9.25 -12.35
C MET A 123 0.83 10.01 -11.29
N THR A 124 1.10 9.76 -9.99
CA THR A 124 0.48 10.50 -8.89
C THR A 124 0.89 11.97 -8.91
N ILE A 125 2.19 12.25 -9.10
CA ILE A 125 2.74 13.61 -9.18
C ILE A 125 2.17 14.34 -10.40
N TRP A 126 2.21 13.74 -11.59
CA TRP A 126 1.65 14.33 -12.80
C TRP A 126 0.14 14.57 -12.69
N GLY A 127 -0.61 13.62 -12.08
CA GLY A 127 -2.03 13.79 -11.79
C GLY A 127 -2.28 15.00 -10.91
N ALA A 128 -1.54 15.14 -9.80
CA ALA A 128 -1.63 16.28 -8.89
C ALA A 128 -1.30 17.61 -9.59
N GLN A 129 -0.20 17.66 -10.35
CA GLN A 129 0.18 18.85 -11.13
C GLN A 129 -0.88 19.26 -12.16
N ALA A 130 -1.60 18.30 -12.75
CA ALA A 130 -2.70 18.54 -13.66
C ALA A 130 -4.04 18.85 -12.94
N GLY A 131 -4.04 18.93 -11.60
CA GLY A 131 -5.23 19.18 -10.78
C GLY A 131 -6.21 18.00 -10.75
N LYS A 132 -5.74 16.77 -11.01
CA LYS A 132 -6.56 15.55 -10.97
C LYS A 132 -6.41 14.86 -9.64
N HIS A 133 -7.52 14.40 -9.07
CA HIS A 133 -7.52 13.48 -7.94
C HIS A 133 -6.95 12.12 -8.36
N VAL A 134 -6.32 11.38 -7.43
CA VAL A 134 -5.61 10.15 -7.77
C VAL A 134 -6.00 9.00 -6.84
N TYR A 135 -6.51 7.93 -7.41
CA TYR A 135 -6.52 6.62 -6.75
C TYR A 135 -5.31 5.83 -7.27
N VAL A 136 -4.37 5.47 -6.41
CA VAL A 136 -3.17 4.75 -6.82
C VAL A 136 -3.08 3.39 -6.15
N GLU A 137 -2.79 2.33 -6.92
CA GLU A 137 -2.52 1.02 -6.36
C GLU A 137 -1.28 1.01 -5.48
N LYS A 138 -1.25 0.04 -4.62
CA LYS A 138 -0.13 -0.19 -3.68
C LYS A 138 1.06 -0.89 -4.38
N PRO A 139 2.29 -0.58 -3.94
CA PRO A 139 2.69 0.56 -3.10
C PRO A 139 2.57 1.88 -3.87
N MET A 140 2.24 2.98 -3.20
CA MET A 140 2.15 4.30 -3.83
C MET A 140 3.50 4.74 -4.41
N SER A 141 4.60 4.27 -3.84
CA SER A 141 5.94 4.63 -4.25
C SER A 141 6.84 3.41 -4.48
N HIS A 142 7.84 3.56 -5.33
CA HIS A 142 8.87 2.56 -5.60
C HIS A 142 10.12 2.77 -4.72
N ASP A 143 10.35 4.02 -4.29
CA ASP A 143 11.36 4.40 -3.30
C ASP A 143 10.83 5.45 -2.31
N VAL A 144 11.67 5.86 -1.34
CA VAL A 144 11.27 6.79 -0.27
C VAL A 144 11.10 8.22 -0.80
N VAL A 145 12.04 8.69 -1.61
CA VAL A 145 12.07 10.09 -2.07
C VAL A 145 10.90 10.38 -3.00
N GLU A 146 10.60 9.49 -3.94
CA GLU A 146 9.46 9.70 -4.83
C GLU A 146 8.11 9.66 -4.10
N GLY A 147 8.01 8.84 -3.03
CA GLY A 147 6.83 8.81 -2.17
C GLY A 147 6.62 10.11 -1.42
N ARG A 148 7.69 10.70 -0.88
CA ARG A 148 7.65 12.04 -0.26
C ARG A 148 7.22 13.10 -1.26
N ILE A 149 7.77 13.07 -2.47
CA ILE A 149 7.44 14.04 -3.52
C ILE A 149 5.97 13.90 -3.96
N ALA A 150 5.45 12.68 -4.08
CA ALA A 150 4.04 12.43 -4.39
C ALA A 150 3.11 12.97 -3.30
N LEU A 151 3.45 12.77 -2.02
CA LEU A 151 2.72 13.33 -0.88
C LEU A 151 2.70 14.86 -0.90
N GLU A 152 3.86 15.49 -1.10
CA GLU A 152 3.96 16.96 -1.12
C GLU A 152 3.25 17.56 -2.36
N ALA A 153 3.28 16.87 -3.50
CA ALA A 153 2.48 17.26 -4.66
C ALA A 153 0.98 17.21 -4.36
N ALA A 154 0.48 16.14 -3.72
CA ALA A 154 -0.93 16.06 -3.32
C ALA A 154 -1.35 17.24 -2.43
N LYS A 155 -0.52 17.59 -1.42
CA LYS A 155 -0.75 18.73 -0.52
C LYS A 155 -0.72 20.07 -1.27
N LYS A 156 0.31 20.30 -2.07
CA LYS A 156 0.50 21.57 -2.79
C LYS A 156 -0.63 21.89 -3.76
N TYR A 157 -1.07 20.88 -4.52
CA TYR A 157 -2.12 21.05 -5.52
C TYR A 157 -3.53 20.85 -4.97
N GLY A 158 -3.67 20.49 -3.67
CA GLY A 158 -4.95 20.32 -3.00
C GLY A 158 -5.80 19.21 -3.58
N VAL A 159 -5.19 18.14 -4.07
CA VAL A 159 -5.88 17.00 -4.65
C VAL A 159 -6.01 15.84 -3.66
N VAL A 160 -7.10 15.10 -3.76
CA VAL A 160 -7.27 13.86 -3.02
C VAL A 160 -6.39 12.78 -3.67
N VAL A 161 -5.56 12.14 -2.85
CA VAL A 161 -4.83 10.92 -3.22
C VAL A 161 -5.25 9.82 -2.27
N GLN A 162 -5.71 8.69 -2.82
CA GLN A 162 -6.04 7.49 -2.04
C GLN A 162 -5.24 6.29 -2.51
N HIS A 163 -4.66 5.60 -1.54
CA HIS A 163 -3.88 4.38 -1.73
C HIS A 163 -4.77 3.14 -1.85
N GLY A 164 -4.40 2.22 -2.69
CA GLY A 164 -5.09 0.94 -2.91
C GLY A 164 -4.97 -0.06 -1.76
N THR A 165 -4.91 0.39 -0.51
CA THR A 165 -4.91 -0.43 0.71
C THR A 165 -6.32 -0.64 1.23
N GLN A 166 -7.06 -1.58 0.64
CA GLN A 166 -8.49 -1.79 0.89
C GLN A 166 -8.84 -2.12 2.36
N ARG A 167 -7.86 -2.63 3.13
CA ARG A 167 -8.01 -2.95 4.57
C ARG A 167 -8.33 -1.71 5.41
N ARG A 168 -7.93 -0.53 4.97
CA ARG A 168 -8.27 0.75 5.60
C ARG A 168 -9.78 1.06 5.59
N SER A 169 -10.55 0.33 4.79
CA SER A 169 -12.02 0.44 4.77
C SER A 169 -12.73 -0.58 5.66
N ASP A 170 -12.01 -1.33 6.49
CA ASP A 170 -12.55 -2.31 7.41
C ASP A 170 -12.73 -1.69 8.80
N ALA A 171 -13.99 -1.52 9.23
CA ALA A 171 -14.34 -0.93 10.51
C ALA A 171 -13.90 -1.80 11.72
N GLY A 172 -13.79 -3.11 11.53
CA GLY A 172 -13.29 -4.02 12.59
C GLY A 172 -11.79 -3.81 12.83
N ILE A 173 -10.99 -3.62 11.76
CA ILE A 173 -9.57 -3.28 11.88
C ILE A 173 -9.41 -1.90 12.53
N ALA A 174 -10.18 -0.91 12.06
CA ALA A 174 -10.17 0.44 12.66
C ALA A 174 -10.50 0.40 14.16
N GLY A 175 -11.47 -0.43 14.56
CA GLY A 175 -11.87 -0.58 15.95
C GLY A 175 -10.77 -1.19 16.81
N LEU A 176 -10.11 -2.27 16.35
CA LEU A 176 -8.97 -2.85 17.06
C LEU A 176 -7.86 -1.83 17.29
N HIS A 177 -7.49 -1.12 16.22
CA HIS A 177 -6.40 -0.14 16.31
C HIS A 177 -6.76 1.03 17.23
N ALA A 178 -8.03 1.47 17.24
CA ALA A 178 -8.49 2.46 18.22
C ALA A 178 -8.35 1.93 19.66
N ALA A 179 -8.79 0.70 19.93
CA ALA A 179 -8.71 0.08 21.25
C ALA A 179 -7.27 -0.15 21.74
N LEU A 180 -6.30 -0.38 20.82
CA LEU A 180 -4.88 -0.46 21.15
C LEU A 180 -4.28 0.90 21.54
N LYS A 181 -4.77 2.00 20.92
CA LYS A 181 -4.23 3.35 21.08
C LYS A 181 -4.87 4.13 22.24
N ASP A 182 -6.15 3.89 22.53
CA ASP A 182 -6.89 4.58 23.58
C ASP A 182 -6.76 3.95 24.98
N GLY A 183 -6.04 2.82 25.09
CA GLY A 183 -5.80 2.12 26.34
C GLY A 183 -6.92 1.15 26.76
N THR A 184 -7.92 0.91 25.92
CA THR A 184 -8.94 -0.14 26.12
C THR A 184 -8.30 -1.53 26.17
N LEU A 185 -7.26 -1.74 25.35
CA LEU A 185 -6.37 -2.90 25.37
C LEU A 185 -5.00 -2.53 25.93
N PRO A 186 -4.23 -3.51 26.46
CA PRO A 186 -2.82 -3.27 26.80
C PRO A 186 -2.05 -2.74 25.59
N ARG A 187 -1.00 -1.95 25.86
CA ARG A 187 -0.21 -1.30 24.83
C ARG A 187 0.39 -2.32 23.85
N LEU A 188 0.38 -1.98 22.58
CA LEU A 188 1.02 -2.76 21.53
C LEU A 188 2.54 -2.75 21.70
N LYS A 189 3.16 -3.95 21.69
CA LYS A 189 4.61 -4.14 21.62
C LYS A 189 5.05 -4.42 20.19
N ILE A 190 4.41 -5.39 19.53
CA ILE A 190 4.77 -5.82 18.17
C ILE A 190 3.50 -5.97 17.32
N ALA A 191 3.49 -5.34 16.14
CA ALA A 191 2.57 -5.68 15.06
C ALA A 191 3.31 -6.59 14.06
N TYR A 192 2.83 -7.83 13.88
CA TYR A 192 3.48 -8.80 12.99
C TYR A 192 2.64 -9.03 11.75
N GLY A 193 3.21 -8.78 10.57
CA GLY A 193 2.58 -8.99 9.28
C GLY A 193 3.09 -10.23 8.55
N TYR A 194 2.19 -10.96 7.92
CA TYR A 194 2.51 -12.17 7.16
C TYR A 194 2.11 -12.01 5.70
N CYS A 195 3.07 -12.27 4.79
CA CYS A 195 2.84 -12.49 3.37
C CYS A 195 3.30 -13.91 2.99
N CYS A 196 2.61 -14.91 3.55
CA CYS A 196 2.87 -16.31 3.26
C CYS A 196 1.91 -16.78 2.17
N LYS A 197 2.27 -16.56 0.92
CA LYS A 197 1.47 -16.84 -0.27
C LYS A 197 2.32 -17.59 -1.29
N PRO A 198 1.93 -18.81 -1.72
CA PRO A 198 2.74 -19.60 -2.65
C PRO A 198 2.95 -18.84 -3.97
N ARG A 199 4.18 -18.82 -4.43
CA ARG A 199 4.58 -18.36 -5.76
C ARG A 199 5.30 -19.49 -6.48
N GLY A 200 5.56 -19.33 -7.76
CA GLY A 200 6.38 -20.22 -8.55
C GLY A 200 7.62 -19.52 -9.08
N SER A 201 8.58 -20.31 -9.55
CA SER A 201 9.70 -19.80 -10.33
C SER A 201 9.19 -19.07 -11.58
N ILE A 202 9.84 -17.96 -11.92
CA ILE A 202 9.58 -17.24 -13.18
C ILE A 202 10.44 -17.75 -14.33
N GLY A 203 11.35 -18.68 -14.05
CA GLY A 203 12.30 -19.20 -15.02
C GLY A 203 13.24 -18.15 -15.58
N THR A 204 13.92 -18.51 -16.68
CA THR A 204 14.85 -17.65 -17.42
C THR A 204 14.35 -17.42 -18.84
N LYS A 205 14.29 -16.17 -19.28
CA LYS A 205 13.94 -15.75 -20.63
C LYS A 205 15.07 -14.92 -21.22
N PRO A 206 15.41 -15.10 -22.51
CA PRO A 206 16.39 -14.24 -23.14
C PRO A 206 15.83 -12.84 -23.35
N ASP A 207 16.69 -11.83 -23.29
CA ASP A 207 16.39 -10.50 -23.75
C ASP A 207 16.07 -10.48 -25.24
N GLY A 208 15.26 -9.52 -25.67
CA GLY A 208 14.86 -9.41 -27.05
C GLY A 208 14.19 -8.08 -27.40
N ASN A 209 13.48 -8.08 -28.51
CA ASN A 209 12.66 -6.94 -28.89
C ASN A 209 11.27 -7.04 -28.26
N ALA A 210 10.73 -5.91 -27.84
CA ALA A 210 9.34 -5.84 -27.40
C ALA A 210 8.39 -6.22 -28.57
N PRO A 211 7.27 -6.89 -28.28
CA PRO A 211 6.26 -7.19 -29.32
C PRO A 211 5.69 -5.90 -29.89
N ALA A 212 5.33 -5.91 -31.19
CA ALA A 212 4.88 -4.72 -31.93
C ALA A 212 3.63 -4.03 -31.35
N ASN A 213 2.82 -4.75 -30.57
CA ASN A 213 1.65 -4.20 -29.89
C ASN A 213 2.00 -3.43 -28.60
N LEU A 214 3.18 -3.64 -28.04
CA LEU A 214 3.64 -2.97 -26.81
C LEU A 214 4.51 -1.76 -27.12
N ASP A 215 4.08 -0.59 -26.69
CA ASP A 215 4.95 0.58 -26.62
C ASP A 215 5.91 0.43 -25.43
N TRP A 216 7.11 -0.09 -25.71
CA TRP A 216 8.10 -0.40 -24.69
C TRP A 216 8.62 0.83 -23.95
N ASP A 217 8.76 1.95 -24.67
CA ASP A 217 9.23 3.19 -24.06
C ASP A 217 8.22 3.74 -23.05
N LEU A 218 6.94 3.67 -23.37
CA LEU A 218 5.87 4.00 -22.43
C LEU A 218 5.73 2.97 -21.30
N TRP A 219 5.98 1.68 -21.55
CA TRP A 219 5.88 0.67 -20.49
C TRP A 219 7.00 0.82 -19.47
N LYS A 220 8.26 0.92 -19.93
CA LYS A 220 9.41 1.10 -19.02
C LYS A 220 9.38 2.45 -18.30
N GLY A 221 8.93 3.52 -18.98
CA GLY A 221 8.77 4.85 -18.41
C GLY A 221 9.95 5.30 -17.55
N PRO A 222 9.75 5.55 -16.25
CA PRO A 222 10.83 5.97 -15.35
C PRO A 222 11.89 4.89 -15.11
N ALA A 223 11.59 3.59 -15.23
CA ALA A 223 12.54 2.53 -14.94
C ALA A 223 13.69 2.46 -15.95
N VAL A 224 14.94 2.56 -15.49
CA VAL A 224 16.13 2.46 -16.34
C VAL A 224 16.40 0.99 -16.67
N LEU A 225 15.86 0.56 -17.80
CA LEU A 225 15.99 -0.80 -18.33
C LEU A 225 16.73 -0.76 -19.66
N ASP A 226 17.79 -1.57 -19.80
CA ASP A 226 18.61 -1.61 -21.00
C ASP A 226 17.92 -2.35 -22.15
N HIS A 227 17.19 -3.44 -21.82
CA HIS A 227 16.56 -4.33 -22.78
C HIS A 227 15.15 -4.73 -22.35
N TYR A 228 14.34 -5.10 -23.34
CA TYR A 228 13.09 -5.80 -23.08
C TYR A 228 13.37 -7.26 -22.71
N ASN A 229 12.74 -7.71 -21.62
CA ASN A 229 12.72 -9.13 -21.26
C ASN A 229 11.27 -9.60 -21.09
N PRO A 230 10.86 -10.74 -21.71
CA PRO A 230 9.49 -11.26 -21.59
C PRO A 230 9.05 -11.60 -20.17
N ASN A 231 9.99 -11.77 -19.22
CA ASN A 231 9.66 -11.96 -17.81
C ASN A 231 9.12 -10.69 -17.15
N LEU A 232 9.45 -9.50 -17.65
CA LEU A 232 8.94 -8.24 -17.07
C LEU A 232 7.43 -8.08 -17.32
N VAL A 233 6.99 -8.32 -18.56
CA VAL A 233 5.62 -7.99 -19.00
C VAL A 233 4.76 -9.26 -19.07
N HIS A 234 3.59 -9.32 -18.42
CA HIS A 234 2.87 -8.21 -17.76
C HIS A 234 2.85 -8.33 -16.22
N TYR A 235 3.47 -9.35 -15.60
CA TYR A 235 3.28 -9.62 -14.18
C TYR A 235 4.57 -9.72 -13.38
N ASN A 236 5.62 -10.38 -13.93
CA ASN A 236 6.81 -10.72 -13.14
C ASN A 236 7.74 -9.53 -12.88
N TRP A 237 7.43 -8.35 -13.41
CA TRP A 237 8.09 -7.10 -13.04
C TRP A 237 8.17 -6.87 -11.52
N HIS A 238 7.29 -7.47 -10.76
CA HIS A 238 7.30 -7.42 -9.28
C HIS A 238 8.61 -7.93 -8.66
N TRP A 239 9.31 -8.85 -9.36
CA TRP A 239 10.46 -9.58 -8.85
C TRP A 239 11.80 -9.00 -9.29
N PHE A 240 11.80 -7.83 -9.93
CA PHE A 240 12.99 -7.10 -10.37
C PHE A 240 13.05 -5.75 -9.64
N TRP A 241 14.24 -5.40 -9.09
CA TRP A 241 14.40 -4.19 -8.27
C TRP A 241 14.16 -2.89 -9.04
N LYS A 242 14.37 -2.86 -10.35
CA LYS A 242 14.13 -1.66 -11.19
C LYS A 242 12.66 -1.37 -11.46
N THR A 243 11.76 -2.33 -11.23
CA THR A 243 10.34 -2.19 -11.58
C THR A 243 9.39 -2.57 -10.47
N GLY A 244 9.88 -3.33 -9.47
CA GLY A 244 9.10 -3.82 -8.36
C GLY A 244 9.94 -3.90 -7.08
N ASN A 245 9.30 -4.25 -5.98
CA ASN A 245 9.89 -4.27 -4.64
C ASN A 245 9.76 -5.65 -3.97
N GLY A 246 9.54 -6.72 -4.76
CA GLY A 246 9.30 -8.06 -4.24
C GLY A 246 7.94 -8.21 -3.54
N ASP A 247 7.72 -9.37 -2.92
CA ASP A 247 6.43 -9.63 -2.26
C ASP A 247 6.28 -8.86 -0.93
N LEU A 248 7.36 -8.32 -0.38
CA LEU A 248 7.30 -7.40 0.75
C LEU A 248 6.41 -6.18 0.44
N ASN A 249 6.62 -5.53 -0.73
CA ASN A 249 5.84 -4.38 -1.15
C ASN A 249 4.81 -4.72 -2.26
N ASN A 250 4.67 -5.99 -2.65
CA ASN A 250 3.53 -6.43 -3.48
C ASN A 250 2.35 -6.85 -2.61
N GLN A 251 2.21 -8.12 -2.23
CA GLN A 251 1.15 -8.54 -1.31
C GLN A 251 1.37 -7.94 0.08
N GLY A 252 2.63 -7.89 0.52
CA GLY A 252 3.01 -7.46 1.87
C GLY A 252 2.62 -6.03 2.22
N THR A 253 2.51 -5.11 1.24
CA THR A 253 2.05 -3.74 1.53
C THR A 253 0.72 -3.70 2.28
N HIS A 254 -0.20 -4.62 1.99
CA HIS A 254 -1.48 -4.65 2.70
C HIS A 254 -1.32 -4.93 4.19
N GLN A 255 -0.44 -5.87 4.56
CA GLN A 255 -0.19 -6.23 5.95
C GLN A 255 0.78 -5.26 6.63
N LEU A 256 1.74 -4.69 5.89
CA LEU A 256 2.60 -3.61 6.38
C LEU A 256 1.79 -2.36 6.72
N ASP A 257 0.85 -1.98 5.85
CA ASP A 257 -0.04 -0.85 6.07
C ASP A 257 -0.91 -1.05 7.32
N VAL A 258 -1.48 -2.24 7.50
CA VAL A 258 -2.25 -2.60 8.69
C VAL A 258 -1.36 -2.61 9.94
N ALA A 259 -0.14 -3.15 9.87
CA ALA A 259 0.80 -3.14 10.99
C ALA A 259 1.21 -1.71 11.37
N ARG A 260 1.54 -0.86 10.37
CA ARG A 260 1.83 0.55 10.61
C ARG A 260 0.65 1.29 11.25
N TRP A 261 -0.56 1.02 10.79
CA TRP A 261 -1.77 1.64 11.32
C TRP A 261 -2.03 1.31 12.81
N ALA A 262 -1.53 0.16 13.31
CA ALA A 262 -1.60 -0.21 14.71
C ALA A 262 -0.59 0.53 15.62
N ILE A 263 0.49 1.07 15.06
CA ILE A 263 1.50 1.86 15.77
C ILE A 263 0.88 3.19 16.23
N ASP A 264 1.34 3.72 17.36
CA ASP A 264 0.84 4.97 17.93
C ASP A 264 0.89 6.14 16.92
N ASP A 265 -0.10 7.04 16.98
CA ASP A 265 -0.31 8.09 15.98
C ASP A 265 0.77 9.18 15.96
N ASP A 266 1.52 9.33 17.05
CA ASP A 266 2.66 10.25 17.16
C ASP A 266 3.95 9.71 16.51
N GLN A 267 3.92 8.47 16.03
CA GLN A 267 5.05 7.83 15.34
C GLN A 267 4.83 7.87 13.82
N THR A 268 5.73 8.48 13.05
CA THR A 268 5.66 8.51 11.58
C THR A 268 6.44 7.37 10.93
N HIS A 269 7.74 7.29 11.21
CA HIS A 269 8.65 6.31 10.62
C HIS A 269 9.46 5.60 11.69
N PRO A 270 9.91 4.36 11.42
CA PRO A 270 10.83 3.67 12.33
C PRO A 270 12.21 4.33 12.33
N VAL A 271 12.92 4.19 13.47
CA VAL A 271 14.31 4.64 13.62
C VAL A 271 15.33 3.56 13.29
N LYS A 272 14.90 2.29 13.25
CA LYS A 272 15.75 1.15 12.86
C LYS A 272 14.98 0.21 11.94
N ALA A 273 15.67 -0.40 10.99
CA ALA A 273 15.14 -1.48 10.17
C ALA A 273 16.24 -2.47 9.78
N ALA A 274 15.89 -3.75 9.75
CA ALA A 274 16.76 -4.81 9.29
C ALA A 274 15.98 -5.93 8.59
N ALA A 275 16.64 -6.68 7.70
CA ALA A 275 16.04 -7.81 7.03
C ALA A 275 17.06 -8.92 6.75
N ILE A 276 16.58 -10.17 6.82
CA ILE A 276 17.29 -11.38 6.43
C ILE A 276 16.39 -12.19 5.50
N GLY A 277 16.94 -12.79 4.46
CA GLY A 277 16.14 -13.61 3.55
C GLY A 277 16.98 -14.23 2.45
N GLY A 278 16.32 -14.68 1.40
CA GLY A 278 16.97 -15.26 0.25
C GLY A 278 15.97 -15.60 -0.85
N ARG A 279 16.52 -16.05 -1.98
CA ARG A 279 15.75 -16.65 -3.06
C ARG A 279 16.07 -18.14 -3.11
N PHE A 280 15.24 -18.92 -2.41
CA PHE A 280 15.45 -20.35 -2.18
C PHE A 280 14.66 -21.19 -3.18
N ALA A 281 15.12 -22.43 -3.38
CA ALA A 281 14.48 -23.47 -4.17
C ALA A 281 14.30 -23.16 -5.67
N TRP A 282 14.62 -21.98 -6.15
CA TRP A 282 14.51 -21.59 -7.56
C TRP A 282 15.81 -21.00 -8.08
N ASP A 283 16.18 -21.40 -9.29
CA ASP A 283 17.22 -20.79 -10.10
C ASP A 283 16.52 -20.09 -11.28
N ASP A 284 16.22 -18.80 -11.11
CA ASP A 284 15.48 -18.00 -12.07
C ASP A 284 15.97 -16.54 -12.12
N GLN A 285 15.39 -15.72 -12.97
CA GLN A 285 15.79 -14.31 -13.15
C GLN A 285 15.30 -13.36 -12.05
N GLY A 286 14.49 -13.81 -11.09
CA GLY A 286 14.00 -12.94 -10.02
C GLY A 286 15.13 -12.47 -9.11
N GLU A 287 15.13 -11.18 -8.82
CA GLU A 287 16.16 -10.51 -8.00
C GLU A 287 15.73 -10.36 -6.53
N THR A 288 14.43 -10.28 -6.29
CA THR A 288 13.87 -10.05 -4.95
C THR A 288 13.76 -11.35 -4.16
N PRO A 289 13.86 -11.33 -2.83
CA PRO A 289 13.75 -12.53 -2.02
C PRO A 289 12.35 -13.17 -2.15
N ASN A 290 12.29 -14.49 -2.13
CA ASN A 290 11.05 -15.25 -2.02
C ASN A 290 10.77 -15.71 -0.57
N THR A 291 11.74 -15.51 0.31
CA THR A 291 11.62 -15.73 1.74
C THR A 291 12.40 -14.63 2.45
N MET A 292 11.73 -13.93 3.38
CA MET A 292 12.33 -12.82 4.12
C MET A 292 11.71 -12.74 5.52
N PHE A 293 12.55 -12.49 6.50
CA PHE A 293 12.15 -11.98 7.81
C PHE A 293 12.70 -10.57 7.97
N ALA A 294 11.88 -9.65 8.39
CA ALA A 294 12.26 -8.25 8.55
C ALA A 294 11.69 -7.65 9.83
N MET A 295 12.37 -6.64 10.35
CA MET A 295 11.95 -5.88 11.51
C MET A 295 12.11 -4.39 11.28
N ALA A 296 11.29 -3.60 11.97
CA ALA A 296 11.47 -2.17 12.13
C ALA A 296 11.07 -1.75 13.55
N GLU A 297 11.83 -0.85 14.15
CA GLU A 297 11.64 -0.33 15.51
C GLU A 297 11.34 1.17 15.45
N TYR A 298 10.28 1.59 16.13
CA TYR A 298 9.85 2.99 16.24
C TYR A 298 10.48 3.67 17.45
N PRO A 299 10.54 5.03 17.48
CA PRO A 299 11.15 5.78 18.60
C PRO A 299 10.59 5.43 19.97
N ASN A 300 9.32 5.08 20.07
CA ASN A 300 8.63 4.71 21.31
C ASN A 300 8.81 3.24 21.72
N GLY A 301 9.64 2.47 20.99
CA GLY A 301 9.94 1.05 21.24
C GLY A 301 8.94 0.07 20.65
N GLN A 302 7.86 0.52 20.01
CA GLN A 302 6.98 -0.37 19.26
C GLN A 302 7.70 -0.92 18.04
N MET A 303 7.39 -2.16 17.65
CA MET A 303 8.04 -2.83 16.52
C MET A 303 7.03 -3.33 15.49
N VAL A 304 7.47 -3.37 14.25
CA VAL A 304 6.82 -4.13 13.17
C VAL A 304 7.74 -5.27 12.77
N LEU A 305 7.26 -6.50 12.86
CA LEU A 305 7.90 -7.67 12.27
C LEU A 305 7.18 -8.06 10.99
N PHE A 306 7.91 -8.63 10.04
CA PHE A 306 7.32 -9.04 8.78
C PHE A 306 7.91 -10.35 8.25
N ASN A 307 7.04 -11.21 7.72
CA ASN A 307 7.41 -12.51 7.16
C ASN A 307 6.90 -12.65 5.72
N VAL A 308 7.81 -12.78 4.76
CA VAL A 308 7.53 -13.20 3.40
C VAL A 308 7.93 -14.67 3.26
N ARG A 309 7.02 -15.51 2.76
CA ARG A 309 7.30 -16.91 2.48
C ARG A 309 6.51 -17.37 1.26
N ASN A 310 7.21 -17.51 0.13
CA ASN A 310 6.58 -17.85 -1.15
C ASN A 310 6.89 -19.28 -1.62
N VAL A 311 7.90 -19.94 -1.06
CA VAL A 311 8.25 -21.31 -1.42
C VAL A 311 7.21 -22.26 -0.87
N ASN A 312 6.55 -23.01 -1.75
CA ASN A 312 5.56 -24.01 -1.40
C ASN A 312 6.22 -25.31 -0.91
N TYR A 313 5.60 -26.00 0.03
CA TYR A 313 6.06 -27.29 0.57
C TYR A 313 4.85 -28.07 1.11
N GLU A 314 5.01 -29.37 1.38
CA GLU A 314 3.96 -30.18 1.98
C GLU A 314 3.58 -29.63 3.38
N GLY A 315 2.31 -29.39 3.60
CA GLY A 315 1.83 -28.77 4.85
C GLY A 315 1.93 -27.23 4.87
N TYR A 316 2.22 -26.58 3.75
CA TYR A 316 2.28 -25.11 3.65
C TYR A 316 1.02 -24.44 4.20
N GLN A 317 1.20 -23.51 5.12
CA GLN A 317 0.13 -22.69 5.64
C GLN A 317 0.07 -21.35 4.90
N HIS A 318 -0.99 -21.15 4.11
CA HIS A 318 -1.28 -19.85 3.53
C HIS A 318 -1.67 -18.88 4.65
N GLN A 319 -0.89 -17.81 4.82
CA GLN A 319 -1.10 -16.83 5.87
C GLN A 319 -0.83 -15.43 5.34
N VAL A 320 -1.91 -14.66 5.17
CA VAL A 320 -1.87 -13.26 4.71
C VAL A 320 -2.72 -12.47 5.70
N THR A 321 -2.15 -12.17 6.86
CA THR A 321 -2.83 -11.62 8.03
C THR A 321 -1.86 -10.83 8.92
N ASN A 322 -2.38 -10.24 10.00
CA ASN A 322 -1.60 -9.61 11.04
C ASN A 322 -1.86 -10.25 12.40
N GLU A 323 -0.86 -10.23 13.26
CA GLU A 323 -0.91 -10.60 14.68
C GLU A 323 -0.39 -9.45 15.52
N TYR A 324 -0.88 -9.31 16.75
CA TYR A 324 -0.51 -8.22 17.64
C TYR A 324 -0.09 -8.79 19.00
N TYR A 325 1.14 -8.47 19.40
CA TYR A 325 1.75 -8.88 20.66
C TYR A 325 1.75 -7.69 21.59
N LEU A 326 1.14 -7.81 22.75
CA LEU A 326 0.93 -6.73 23.71
C LEU A 326 1.96 -6.79 24.84
N GLU A 327 2.18 -5.66 25.52
CA GLU A 327 3.18 -5.55 26.59
C GLU A 327 2.89 -6.45 27.81
N ASP A 328 1.62 -6.80 28.04
CA ASP A 328 1.22 -7.74 29.09
C ASP A 328 1.44 -9.22 28.73
N GLY A 329 1.91 -9.51 27.51
CA GLY A 329 2.09 -10.85 26.98
C GLY A 329 0.86 -11.44 26.29
N SER A 330 -0.24 -10.70 26.17
CA SER A 330 -1.39 -11.10 25.36
C SER A 330 -1.04 -11.11 23.88
N VAL A 331 -1.69 -11.99 23.11
CA VAL A 331 -1.56 -12.08 21.66
C VAL A 331 -2.94 -12.02 21.02
N ILE A 332 -3.13 -11.09 20.06
CA ILE A 332 -4.36 -10.96 19.29
C ILE A 332 -4.12 -11.46 17.87
N VAL A 333 -5.07 -12.24 17.35
CA VAL A 333 -5.06 -12.79 15.98
C VAL A 333 -6.40 -12.57 15.31
N GLY A 334 -6.42 -12.52 13.97
CA GLY A 334 -7.65 -12.41 13.18
C GLY A 334 -7.67 -11.18 12.28
N GLU A 335 -8.76 -11.04 11.51
CA GLU A 335 -8.99 -9.91 10.61
C GLU A 335 -10.47 -9.52 10.67
N GLY A 336 -10.74 -8.34 11.25
CA GLY A 336 -12.09 -7.81 11.43
C GLY A 336 -12.95 -8.57 12.47
N ARG A 337 -12.61 -9.81 12.76
CA ARG A 337 -13.04 -10.59 13.92
C ARG A 337 -11.80 -11.13 14.60
N TYR A 338 -11.68 -10.88 15.91
CA TYR A 338 -10.45 -11.10 16.63
C TYR A 338 -10.60 -12.13 17.72
N LYS A 339 -9.49 -12.79 18.01
CA LYS A 339 -9.33 -13.65 19.19
C LYS A 339 -8.11 -13.20 19.96
N ILE A 340 -8.16 -13.33 21.27
CA ILE A 340 -7.08 -13.00 22.18
C ILE A 340 -6.65 -14.23 22.96
N ARG A 341 -5.35 -14.42 23.09
CA ARG A 341 -4.74 -15.35 24.05
C ARG A 341 -4.09 -14.54 25.16
N ARG A 342 -4.56 -14.74 26.39
CA ARG A 342 -4.06 -14.01 27.55
C ARG A 342 -2.83 -14.67 28.15
N PRO A 343 -1.99 -13.94 28.93
CA PRO A 343 -0.86 -14.51 29.62
C PRO A 343 -1.23 -15.72 30.48
N GLY A 344 -0.44 -16.80 30.36
CA GLY A 344 -0.69 -18.04 31.10
C GLY A 344 -1.83 -18.91 30.57
N SER A 345 -2.44 -18.55 29.44
CA SER A 345 -3.42 -19.38 28.72
C SER A 345 -2.82 -19.95 27.45
N ASP A 346 -3.14 -21.20 27.12
CA ASP A 346 -2.80 -21.84 25.83
C ASP A 346 -3.93 -21.75 24.81
N THR A 347 -5.08 -21.15 25.19
CA THR A 347 -6.27 -21.06 24.32
C THR A 347 -6.60 -19.63 23.94
N PHE A 348 -7.11 -19.48 22.72
CA PHE A 348 -7.67 -18.22 22.23
C PHE A 348 -9.18 -18.14 22.56
N GLU A 349 -9.60 -17.00 23.07
CA GLU A 349 -11.00 -16.63 23.27
C GLU A 349 -11.42 -15.54 22.29
N ASP A 350 -12.71 -15.42 21.98
CA ASP A 350 -13.23 -14.37 21.13
C ASP A 350 -13.00 -13.00 21.80
N LEU A 351 -12.57 -12.03 21.00
CA LEU A 351 -12.36 -10.65 21.43
C LEU A 351 -13.38 -9.75 20.73
N ASP A 352 -14.34 -9.27 21.49
CA ASP A 352 -15.33 -8.31 21.01
C ASP A 352 -14.69 -6.90 20.95
N ILE A 353 -14.72 -6.31 19.77
CA ILE A 353 -14.21 -4.96 19.48
C ILE A 353 -15.32 -4.15 18.81
N GLU A 354 -15.58 -2.97 19.34
CA GLU A 354 -16.49 -2.02 18.70
C GLU A 354 -15.92 -1.57 17.35
N PRO A 355 -16.74 -1.51 16.30
CA PRO A 355 -16.28 -1.01 15.00
C PRO A 355 -15.75 0.41 15.08
N GLY A 356 -14.57 0.64 14.51
CA GLY A 356 -13.97 1.97 14.41
C GLY A 356 -14.53 2.79 13.25
N HIS A 357 -14.12 4.06 13.18
CA HIS A 357 -14.57 4.98 12.15
C HIS A 357 -13.82 4.77 10.84
N VAL A 358 -14.57 4.56 9.75
CA VAL A 358 -14.07 4.58 8.36
C VAL A 358 -15.11 5.27 7.48
N THR A 359 -14.69 5.87 6.37
CA THR A 359 -15.63 6.38 5.36
C THR A 359 -16.37 5.20 4.72
N PRO A 360 -17.71 5.17 4.77
CA PRO A 360 -18.51 4.03 4.33
C PRO A 360 -18.42 3.73 2.83
N GLY A 361 -18.77 2.49 2.45
CA GLY A 361 -18.90 2.05 1.06
C GLY A 361 -17.62 1.44 0.46
N GLY A 362 -16.60 1.21 1.29
CA GLY A 362 -15.34 0.61 0.86
C GLY A 362 -14.41 1.58 0.15
N ASN A 363 -13.30 1.06 -0.34
CA ASN A 363 -12.21 1.87 -0.89
C ASN A 363 -12.57 2.69 -2.13
N TRP A 364 -13.42 2.17 -3.03
CA TRP A 364 -13.85 2.93 -4.22
C TRP A 364 -14.77 4.09 -3.86
N GLN A 365 -15.76 3.82 -3.01
CA GLN A 365 -16.72 4.84 -2.59
C GLN A 365 -16.08 5.90 -1.69
N SER A 366 -15.16 5.54 -0.79
CA SER A 366 -14.46 6.50 0.06
C SER A 366 -13.65 7.50 -0.77
N PHE A 367 -12.99 7.03 -1.84
CA PHE A 367 -12.31 7.91 -2.79
C PHE A 367 -13.27 8.91 -3.45
N ILE A 368 -14.40 8.45 -3.98
CA ILE A 368 -15.39 9.31 -4.62
C ILE A 368 -16.02 10.29 -3.60
N THR A 369 -16.25 9.84 -2.38
CA THR A 369 -16.75 10.69 -1.29
C THR A 369 -15.74 11.80 -0.97
N ALA A 370 -14.46 11.47 -0.84
CA ALA A 370 -13.37 12.43 -0.60
C ALA A 370 -13.24 13.44 -1.77
N VAL A 371 -13.29 12.97 -3.01
CA VAL A 371 -13.23 13.80 -4.23
C VAL A 371 -14.38 14.81 -4.27
N ARG A 372 -15.61 14.36 -4.03
CA ARG A 372 -16.78 15.23 -4.03
C ARG A 372 -16.79 16.27 -2.90
N ALA A 373 -16.23 15.88 -1.75
CA ALA A 373 -16.10 16.79 -0.62
C ALA A 373 -14.90 17.74 -0.73
N GLY A 374 -13.93 17.42 -1.59
CA GLY A 374 -12.61 18.10 -1.62
C GLY A 374 -11.82 17.90 -0.33
N ASP A 375 -12.08 16.82 0.41
CA ASP A 375 -11.43 16.53 1.69
C ASP A 375 -10.65 15.22 1.63
N PRO A 376 -9.30 15.27 1.60
CA PRO A 376 -8.46 14.06 1.56
C PRO A 376 -8.58 13.18 2.81
N ASN A 377 -9.06 13.70 3.96
CA ASN A 377 -9.23 12.91 5.18
C ASN A 377 -10.40 11.92 5.10
N LEU A 378 -11.29 12.08 4.14
CA LEU A 378 -12.37 11.13 3.86
C LEU A 378 -11.90 9.94 3.02
N ALA A 379 -10.70 9.98 2.46
CA ALA A 379 -10.10 8.86 1.75
C ALA A 379 -9.58 7.82 2.74
N ASN A 380 -10.09 6.59 2.67
CA ASN A 380 -9.58 5.48 3.48
C ASN A 380 -8.20 5.04 2.96
N GLY A 381 -7.14 5.55 3.56
CA GLY A 381 -5.76 5.41 3.10
C GLY A 381 -5.31 6.62 2.27
N ASN A 382 -5.23 7.79 2.89
CA ASN A 382 -4.76 9.03 2.24
C ASN A 382 -3.26 9.01 1.92
N ALA A 383 -2.76 10.06 1.24
CA ALA A 383 -1.37 10.13 0.79
C ALA A 383 -0.34 10.04 1.93
N SER A 384 -0.63 10.58 3.11
CA SER A 384 0.28 10.53 4.27
C SER A 384 0.42 9.10 4.78
N GLU A 385 -0.71 8.44 5.03
CA GLU A 385 -0.76 7.04 5.45
C GLU A 385 -0.12 6.10 4.42
N ALA A 386 -0.33 6.39 3.13
CA ALA A 386 0.29 5.66 2.03
C ALA A 386 1.82 5.76 2.06
N HIS A 387 2.34 6.98 2.24
CA HIS A 387 3.78 7.22 2.31
C HIS A 387 4.42 6.49 3.50
N GLU A 388 3.84 6.63 4.69
CA GLU A 388 4.32 5.98 5.91
C GLU A 388 4.36 4.44 5.77
N GLY A 389 3.31 3.84 5.21
CA GLY A 389 3.25 2.39 4.96
C GLY A 389 4.25 1.92 3.91
N CYS A 390 4.51 2.71 2.85
CA CYS A 390 5.50 2.39 1.82
C CYS A 390 6.93 2.50 2.35
N VAL A 391 7.25 3.58 3.09
CA VAL A 391 8.57 3.78 3.68
C VAL A 391 8.99 2.60 4.55
N LEU A 392 8.09 2.09 5.38
CA LEU A 392 8.34 0.92 6.22
C LEU A 392 8.90 -0.27 5.40
N GLY A 393 8.25 -0.62 4.30
CA GLY A 393 8.71 -1.69 3.42
C GLY A 393 10.00 -1.34 2.66
N HIS A 394 10.19 -0.08 2.26
CA HIS A 394 11.41 0.36 1.59
C HIS A 394 12.65 0.25 2.50
N LEU A 395 12.54 0.65 3.77
CA LEU A 395 13.64 0.55 4.73
C LEU A 395 14.07 -0.91 4.96
N MET A 396 13.11 -1.83 5.10
CA MET A 396 13.37 -3.27 5.20
C MET A 396 14.07 -3.81 3.94
N ASN A 397 13.60 -3.43 2.75
CA ASN A 397 14.23 -3.81 1.48
C ASN A 397 15.63 -3.21 1.32
N ASN A 398 15.87 -1.96 1.75
CA ASN A 398 17.18 -1.32 1.70
C ASN A 398 18.20 -2.08 2.56
N SER A 399 17.81 -2.49 3.77
CA SER A 399 18.66 -3.36 4.60
C SER A 399 19.01 -4.66 3.86
N TYR A 400 18.01 -5.38 3.34
CA TYR A 400 18.25 -6.62 2.59
C TYR A 400 19.20 -6.41 1.39
N ARG A 401 19.02 -5.35 0.62
CA ARG A 401 19.84 -5.03 -0.57
C ARG A 401 21.32 -4.77 -0.23
N LEU A 402 21.59 -4.22 0.96
CA LEU A 402 22.95 -3.99 1.48
C LEU A 402 23.54 -5.19 2.21
N GLY A 403 22.82 -6.30 2.28
CA GLY A 403 23.19 -7.47 3.06
C GLY A 403 24.39 -8.22 2.52
N GLU A 404 25.07 -8.91 3.42
CA GLU A 404 26.11 -9.89 3.14
C GLU A 404 25.56 -11.31 3.06
N THR A 405 26.24 -12.18 2.30
CA THR A 405 25.90 -13.59 2.20
C THR A 405 26.47 -14.33 3.40
N VAL A 406 25.62 -15.08 4.12
CA VAL A 406 26.02 -15.94 5.24
C VAL A 406 25.39 -17.32 5.10
N PRO A 407 26.02 -18.38 5.62
CA PRO A 407 25.43 -19.72 5.54
C PRO A 407 24.06 -19.80 6.18
N PHE A 408 23.15 -20.59 5.57
CA PHE A 408 21.81 -20.86 6.09
C PHE A 408 21.91 -21.65 7.40
N ASN A 409 21.74 -20.96 8.53
CA ASN A 409 21.70 -21.57 9.86
C ASN A 409 20.93 -20.68 10.85
N GLU A 410 20.58 -21.24 12.01
CA GLU A 410 19.82 -20.56 13.05
C GLU A 410 20.51 -19.35 13.67
N LYS A 411 21.84 -19.22 13.54
CA LYS A 411 22.66 -18.11 14.07
C LYS A 411 22.82 -16.97 13.08
N ALA A 412 22.22 -17.08 11.89
CA ALA A 412 22.37 -16.09 10.83
C ALA A 412 21.69 -14.74 11.18
N CYS A 413 20.59 -14.76 11.94
CA CYS A 413 19.91 -13.54 12.37
C CYS A 413 20.73 -12.76 13.42
N ARG A 414 21.00 -11.49 13.12
CA ARG A 414 21.81 -10.59 13.96
C ARG A 414 21.07 -9.30 14.29
N PHE A 415 19.73 -9.35 14.41
CA PHE A 415 18.87 -8.15 14.60
C PHE A 415 18.77 -7.71 16.07
N GLY A 416 19.88 -7.67 16.78
CA GLY A 416 19.92 -7.30 18.19
C GLY A 416 19.53 -8.45 19.12
N ASP A 417 19.42 -8.10 20.41
CA ASP A 417 19.21 -9.09 21.47
C ASP A 417 17.72 -9.24 21.89
N ASP A 418 16.76 -8.71 21.08
CA ASP A 418 15.34 -8.84 21.41
C ASP A 418 14.89 -10.30 21.25
N PRO A 419 14.42 -10.98 22.32
CA PRO A 419 14.08 -12.38 22.31
C PRO A 419 12.88 -12.69 21.41
N ASP A 420 11.92 -11.76 21.24
CA ASP A 420 10.75 -11.97 20.38
C ASP A 420 11.16 -11.98 18.91
N VAL A 421 12.09 -11.07 18.52
CA VAL A 421 12.64 -11.03 17.16
C VAL A 421 13.37 -12.34 16.84
N ALA A 422 14.21 -12.80 17.78
CA ALA A 422 14.96 -14.06 17.62
C ALA A 422 14.01 -15.27 17.50
N GLU A 423 12.97 -15.34 18.36
CA GLU A 423 12.00 -16.43 18.33
C GLU A 423 11.26 -16.51 16.98
N HIS A 424 10.80 -15.38 16.46
CA HIS A 424 10.07 -15.34 15.18
C HIS A 424 10.95 -15.68 13.99
N PHE A 425 12.23 -15.27 14.00
CA PHE A 425 13.19 -15.71 12.99
C PHE A 425 13.41 -17.23 13.05
N LEU A 426 13.64 -17.79 14.25
CA LEU A 426 13.87 -19.22 14.43
C LEU A 426 12.66 -20.06 13.95
N LYS A 427 11.42 -19.57 14.15
CA LYS A 427 10.22 -20.20 13.59
C LYS A 427 10.25 -20.23 12.05
N LEU A 428 10.62 -19.12 11.40
CA LEU A 428 10.77 -19.10 9.96
C LEU A 428 11.90 -20.04 9.51
N HIS A 429 13.06 -19.98 10.17
CA HIS A 429 14.20 -20.84 9.85
C HIS A 429 13.84 -22.33 9.94
N ALA A 430 13.15 -22.74 11.01
CA ALA A 430 12.67 -24.12 11.17
C ALA A 430 11.71 -24.55 10.05
N ILE A 431 10.79 -23.67 9.62
CA ILE A 431 9.92 -23.94 8.48
C ILE A 431 10.72 -24.14 7.18
N MET A 432 11.74 -23.34 6.96
CA MET A 432 12.59 -23.46 5.75
C MET A 432 13.45 -24.72 5.79
N ARG A 433 13.97 -25.07 6.97
CA ARG A 433 14.76 -26.31 7.15
C ARG A 433 13.88 -27.56 7.05
N ASP A 434 12.83 -27.64 7.85
CA ASP A 434 12.05 -28.86 8.05
C ASP A 434 10.92 -29.03 7.03
N GLY A 435 10.28 -27.91 6.61
CA GLY A 435 9.18 -27.89 5.65
C GLY A 435 9.68 -27.86 4.19
N VAL A 436 10.54 -26.89 3.86
CA VAL A 436 11.09 -26.76 2.50
C VAL A 436 12.21 -27.75 2.24
N GLY A 437 12.88 -28.22 3.29
CA GLY A 437 13.96 -29.21 3.19
C GLY A 437 15.33 -28.61 2.88
N ILE A 438 15.59 -27.37 3.28
CA ILE A 438 16.91 -26.74 3.11
C ILE A 438 17.80 -27.18 4.28
N PRO A 439 18.88 -27.99 4.05
CA PRO A 439 19.72 -28.42 5.13
C PRO A 439 20.55 -27.26 5.69
N GLU A 440 20.95 -27.38 6.96
CA GLU A 440 21.90 -26.43 7.58
C GLU A 440 23.15 -26.28 6.72
N ASN A 441 23.52 -25.03 6.43
CA ASN A 441 24.60 -24.64 5.54
C ASN A 441 24.50 -25.17 4.08
N GLY A 442 23.33 -25.65 3.67
CA GLY A 442 23.06 -26.12 2.30
C GLY A 442 22.61 -25.04 1.34
N ALA A 443 22.43 -23.83 1.82
CA ALA A 443 22.11 -22.62 1.08
C ALA A 443 22.67 -21.41 1.82
N ASP A 444 22.43 -20.22 1.30
CA ASP A 444 22.84 -18.97 1.93
C ASP A 444 21.65 -18.05 2.21
N TYR A 445 21.68 -17.39 3.37
CA TYR A 445 20.93 -16.17 3.63
C TYR A 445 21.69 -14.95 3.11
N ARG A 446 20.93 -13.92 2.78
CA ARG A 446 21.43 -12.55 2.69
C ARG A 446 20.96 -11.80 3.93
N VAL A 447 21.91 -11.33 4.74
CA VAL A 447 21.65 -10.65 6.02
C VAL A 447 21.99 -9.18 5.87
N GLY A 448 20.96 -8.32 5.92
CA GLY A 448 21.12 -6.88 5.89
C GLY A 448 21.64 -6.31 7.21
N PRO A 449 22.39 -5.20 7.17
CA PRO A 449 22.76 -4.49 8.38
C PRO A 449 21.52 -3.89 9.08
N MET A 450 21.63 -3.67 10.38
CA MET A 450 20.68 -2.80 11.09
C MET A 450 20.89 -1.37 10.62
N LEU A 451 19.96 -0.85 9.83
CA LEU A 451 19.98 0.52 9.36
C LEU A 451 19.34 1.43 10.40
N THR A 452 19.93 2.60 10.62
CA THR A 452 19.31 3.69 11.36
C THR A 452 18.71 4.72 10.42
N PHE A 453 17.59 5.30 10.80
CA PHE A 453 16.83 6.24 9.98
C PHE A 453 16.33 7.40 10.85
N ASP A 454 16.42 8.59 10.32
CA ASP A 454 15.90 9.81 10.95
C ASP A 454 14.49 10.10 10.35
N PRO A 455 13.42 9.96 11.16
CA PRO A 455 12.05 10.18 10.73
C PRO A 455 11.76 11.60 10.22
N ASP A 456 12.45 12.60 10.73
CA ASP A 456 12.21 14.01 10.41
C ASP A 456 12.81 14.39 9.05
N THR A 457 14.00 13.91 8.76
CA THR A 457 14.72 14.19 7.51
C THR A 457 14.51 13.13 6.43
N GLU A 458 13.96 12.00 6.79
CA GLU A 458 13.82 10.80 5.93
C GLU A 458 15.15 10.37 5.29
N ARG A 459 16.20 10.32 6.11
CA ARG A 459 17.54 9.91 5.73
C ARG A 459 18.09 8.85 6.66
N HIS A 460 18.81 7.91 6.07
CA HIS A 460 19.62 6.99 6.85
C HIS A 460 20.77 7.73 7.53
N THR A 461 21.08 7.30 8.74
CA THR A 461 22.18 7.83 9.59
C THR A 461 23.08 6.66 10.04
N GLY A 462 24.22 6.97 10.69
CA GLY A 462 25.15 5.96 11.21
C GLY A 462 26.05 5.33 10.14
N ASP A 463 26.58 4.16 10.46
CA ASP A 463 27.71 3.53 9.74
C ASP A 463 27.42 3.15 8.28
N HIS A 464 26.15 2.89 7.95
CA HIS A 464 25.71 2.49 6.60
C HIS A 464 25.02 3.62 5.83
N ALA A 465 25.05 4.86 6.36
CA ALA A 465 24.26 5.97 5.84
C ALA A 465 24.45 6.23 4.34
N ASP A 466 25.68 6.32 3.88
CA ASP A 466 25.97 6.65 2.47
C ASP A 466 25.38 5.60 1.50
N ALA A 467 25.63 4.33 1.76
CA ALA A 467 25.13 3.25 0.92
C ALA A 467 23.59 3.13 0.98
N ALA A 468 23.01 3.30 2.17
CA ALA A 468 21.57 3.21 2.36
C ALA A 468 20.83 4.43 1.76
N ASN A 469 21.40 5.64 1.89
CA ASN A 469 20.85 6.84 1.27
C ASN A 469 20.88 6.79 -0.27
N ALA A 470 21.83 6.08 -0.87
CA ALA A 470 21.86 5.85 -2.31
C ALA A 470 20.68 4.98 -2.80
N LEU A 471 20.02 4.22 -1.91
CA LEU A 471 18.84 3.40 -2.21
C LEU A 471 17.52 4.12 -1.96
N LEU A 472 17.55 5.37 -1.47
CA LEU A 472 16.31 6.15 -1.22
C LEU A 472 15.73 6.79 -2.48
N LYS A 473 16.51 6.85 -3.56
CA LYS A 473 16.09 7.42 -4.84
C LYS A 473 16.71 6.63 -5.99
N ASP A 474 15.86 6.02 -6.80
CA ASP A 474 16.29 5.33 -8.01
C ASP A 474 16.57 6.34 -9.15
N PRO A 475 17.48 6.01 -10.09
CA PRO A 475 17.67 6.80 -11.30
C PRO A 475 16.47 6.63 -12.24
N HIS A 476 16.15 7.68 -13.01
CA HIS A 476 15.04 7.71 -13.95
C HIS A 476 15.48 7.95 -15.38
N ASN A 477 14.70 7.43 -16.34
CA ASN A 477 14.89 7.73 -17.78
C ASN A 477 14.56 9.19 -18.07
N ALA A 478 15.26 9.76 -19.07
CA ALA A 478 15.00 11.11 -19.58
C ALA A 478 13.54 11.28 -20.05
N GLY A 479 12.89 12.34 -19.59
CA GLY A 479 11.48 12.64 -19.86
C GLY A 479 10.47 11.94 -18.93
N PHE A 480 10.98 11.15 -17.94
CA PHE A 480 10.19 10.48 -16.92
C PHE A 480 10.80 10.68 -15.53
N GLU A 481 11.54 11.76 -15.35
CA GLU A 481 12.16 12.08 -14.07
C GLU A 481 11.11 12.48 -13.02
N ILE A 482 11.31 12.01 -11.81
CA ILE A 482 10.61 12.55 -10.64
C ILE A 482 11.18 13.95 -10.36
N PRO A 483 10.36 15.01 -10.29
CA PRO A 483 10.85 16.36 -10.01
C PRO A 483 11.50 16.45 -8.63
N GLU A 484 12.40 17.39 -8.44
CA GLU A 484 12.88 17.71 -7.09
C GLU A 484 11.77 18.39 -6.26
N LEU A 485 11.82 18.26 -4.94
CA LEU A 485 10.81 18.83 -4.05
C LEU A 485 10.63 20.35 -4.26
N SER A 486 11.71 21.05 -4.61
CA SER A 486 11.69 22.49 -4.93
C SER A 486 11.01 22.83 -6.26
N GLN A 487 10.74 21.85 -7.09
CA GLN A 487 10.15 22.00 -8.43
C GLN A 487 8.66 21.65 -8.47
N ILE A 488 8.15 21.11 -7.39
CA ILE A 488 6.73 20.79 -7.28
C ILE A 488 5.90 22.06 -7.24
#